data_208edde9895a39bff9068e334a275bf7
#
_entry.id   208edde9895a39bff9068e334a275bf7
#
_cell.length_a   1.000
_cell.length_b   1.000
_cell.length_c   1.000
_cell.angle_alpha   90.00
_cell.angle_beta   90.00
_cell.angle_gamma   90.00
#
_symmetry.space_group_name_H-M   'P 1'
#
loop_
_entity.id
_entity.type
_entity.pdbx_description
1 polymer ?
#
loop_
_entity_poly.entity_id
_entity_poly.type
_entity_poly.pdbx_seq_one_letter_code
_entity_poly.pdbx_strand_id
1 'polypeptide(L)'
;MSDCNAPVGVFDSGVGGLSVLREIRRRLPHESLLYLADSAHVPYGEKSPEYIRERCRIIAAFFVEQGAKALVLACNTATAAGVTELRELYPDLPIIGMEPAVKPAAAATRSGVVGVLATTGTLKSARFAALLDRFAGDVRVITQPCPGLVERIEAGDLNSVELRVMLQGWVKPLLAQGCDTLILGCTHYPFIRPLLAQWLPGDVRLIDTGAAVARHLHELLAERHLLSSGEASQRSEEHTS
;
A
#
# COMPACT_ATOMS: atom_id res chain seq x y z
N MET A 1 13.09 -16.64 21.44
CA MET A 1 12.41 -15.33 21.65
C MET A 1 12.86 -14.42 20.55
N SER A 2 11.96 -13.84 19.77
CA SER A 2 12.34 -12.88 18.74
C SER A 2 12.91 -11.64 19.42
N ASP A 3 14.05 -11.15 18.90
CA ASP A 3 14.71 -9.95 19.43
C ASP A 3 13.83 -8.72 19.15
N CYS A 4 13.41 -7.98 20.20
CA CYS A 4 12.63 -6.76 20.05
C CYS A 4 13.36 -5.65 19.29
N ASN A 5 14.70 -5.73 19.19
CA ASN A 5 15.54 -4.81 18.43
C ASN A 5 15.77 -5.24 16.97
N ALA A 6 15.32 -6.43 16.59
CA ALA A 6 15.36 -6.88 15.22
C ALA A 6 14.55 -5.95 14.28
N PRO A 7 14.92 -5.82 13.00
CA PRO A 7 14.26 -4.88 12.10
C PRO A 7 12.83 -5.33 11.74
N VAL A 8 11.99 -4.36 11.41
CA VAL A 8 10.75 -4.58 10.66
C VAL A 8 11.09 -4.51 9.17
N GLY A 9 10.84 -5.60 8.44
CA GLY A 9 10.96 -5.63 6.99
C GLY A 9 9.77 -4.92 6.35
N VAL A 10 10.04 -4.04 5.39
CA VAL A 10 9.00 -3.34 4.60
C VAL A 10 9.34 -3.50 3.13
N PHE A 11 8.43 -4.06 2.36
CA PHE A 11 8.65 -4.43 0.97
C PHE A 11 7.58 -3.81 0.06
N ASP A 12 8.02 -3.26 -1.05
CA ASP A 12 7.16 -2.86 -2.19
C ASP A 12 7.79 -3.27 -3.52
N SER A 13 6.99 -3.25 -4.58
CA SER A 13 7.48 -3.46 -5.96
C SER A 13 8.44 -2.37 -6.43
N GLY A 14 8.42 -1.19 -5.83
CA GLY A 14 9.23 -0.03 -6.21
C GLY A 14 9.30 1.02 -5.12
N VAL A 15 9.31 2.31 -5.50
CA VAL A 15 9.41 3.44 -4.56
C VAL A 15 8.08 3.74 -3.84
N GLY A 16 6.97 3.19 -4.29
CA GLY A 16 5.63 3.45 -3.75
C GLY A 16 5.54 3.20 -2.25
N GLY A 17 6.17 2.14 -1.77
CA GLY A 17 6.19 1.75 -0.37
C GLY A 17 6.81 2.77 0.58
N LEU A 18 7.62 3.72 0.07
CA LEU A 18 8.14 4.84 0.87
C LEU A 18 7.01 5.69 1.46
N SER A 19 5.86 5.75 0.80
CA SER A 19 4.66 6.41 1.34
C SER A 19 4.18 5.75 2.64
N VAL A 20 4.24 4.43 2.73
CA VAL A 20 3.91 3.62 3.91
C VAL A 20 5.02 3.67 4.94
N LEU A 21 6.29 3.52 4.50
CA LEU A 21 7.48 3.58 5.36
C LEU A 21 7.51 4.89 6.16
N ARG A 22 7.18 6.03 5.54
CA ARG A 22 7.09 7.33 6.20
C ARG A 22 6.08 7.31 7.34
N GLU A 23 4.91 6.70 7.15
CA GLU A 23 3.88 6.60 8.19
C GLU A 23 4.30 5.65 9.31
N ILE A 24 5.00 4.54 8.97
CA ILE A 24 5.58 3.63 9.95
C ILE A 24 6.64 4.37 10.79
N ARG A 25 7.59 5.07 10.17
CA ARG A 25 8.63 5.83 10.86
C ARG A 25 8.05 6.88 11.79
N ARG A 26 7.00 7.59 11.36
CA ARG A 26 6.31 8.59 12.18
C ARG A 26 5.65 7.99 13.41
N ARG A 27 5.05 6.81 13.28
CA ARG A 27 4.32 6.14 14.37
C ARG A 27 5.21 5.35 15.29
N LEU A 28 6.26 4.78 14.75
CA LEU A 28 7.21 3.88 15.41
C LEU A 28 8.64 4.42 15.24
N PRO A 29 8.97 5.57 15.88
CA PRO A 29 10.24 6.25 15.65
C PRO A 29 11.45 5.45 16.13
N HIS A 30 11.26 4.52 17.08
CA HIS A 30 12.33 3.72 17.68
C HIS A 30 12.57 2.37 16.99
N GLU A 31 11.73 1.99 16.03
CA GLU A 31 11.89 0.74 15.31
C GLU A 31 13.03 0.80 14.28
N SER A 32 13.84 -0.26 14.23
CA SER A 32 14.73 -0.48 13.09
C SER A 32 13.89 -0.90 11.89
N LEU A 33 14.11 -0.27 10.74
CA LEU A 33 13.37 -0.54 9.51
C LEU A 33 14.33 -0.97 8.41
N LEU A 34 13.99 -2.06 7.73
CA LEU A 34 14.69 -2.56 6.56
C LEU A 34 13.71 -2.49 5.38
N TYR A 35 13.99 -1.62 4.41
CA TYR A 35 13.14 -1.42 3.23
C TYR A 35 13.74 -2.12 2.01
N LEU A 36 12.91 -2.84 1.24
CA LEU A 36 13.28 -3.42 -0.04
C LEU A 36 12.30 -2.97 -1.13
N ALA A 37 12.84 -2.32 -2.16
CA ALA A 37 12.15 -2.03 -3.41
C ALA A 37 12.56 -3.05 -4.47
N ASP A 38 11.59 -3.81 -5.02
CA ASP A 38 11.85 -4.79 -6.09
C ASP A 38 11.87 -4.10 -7.47
N SER A 39 12.76 -3.10 -7.59
CA SER A 39 12.78 -2.12 -8.69
C SER A 39 13.07 -2.75 -10.06
N ALA A 40 13.81 -3.87 -10.12
CA ALA A 40 14.04 -4.59 -11.37
C ALA A 40 12.75 -5.26 -11.92
N HIS A 41 11.70 -5.37 -11.10
CA HIS A 41 10.48 -6.10 -11.42
C HIS A 41 9.21 -5.21 -11.41
N VAL A 42 9.35 -3.92 -11.11
CA VAL A 42 8.23 -2.94 -11.18
C VAL A 42 7.79 -2.72 -12.64
N PRO A 43 6.49 -2.49 -12.91
CA PRO A 43 5.36 -2.53 -12.01
C PRO A 43 4.78 -3.96 -11.84
N TYR A 44 4.25 -4.26 -10.65
CA TYR A 44 3.56 -5.54 -10.40
C TYR A 44 2.14 -5.60 -10.96
N GLY A 45 1.54 -4.44 -11.21
CA GLY A 45 0.12 -4.32 -11.57
C GLY A 45 -0.30 -5.04 -12.85
N GLU A 46 0.65 -5.35 -13.74
CA GLU A 46 0.42 -6.01 -15.03
C GLU A 46 1.01 -7.44 -15.08
N LYS A 47 1.68 -7.89 -14.01
CA LYS A 47 2.28 -9.21 -13.95
C LYS A 47 1.28 -10.26 -13.46
N SER A 48 1.55 -11.54 -13.82
CA SER A 48 0.68 -12.64 -13.37
C SER A 48 0.76 -12.83 -11.85
N PRO A 49 -0.31 -13.29 -11.21
CA PRO A 49 -0.29 -13.60 -9.77
C PRO A 49 0.81 -14.60 -9.38
N GLU A 50 1.11 -15.58 -10.24
CA GLU A 50 2.16 -16.59 -10.04
C GLU A 50 3.53 -15.93 -9.96
N TYR A 51 3.83 -15.03 -10.90
CA TYR A 51 5.08 -14.27 -10.90
C TYR A 51 5.23 -13.44 -9.63
N ILE A 52 4.17 -12.74 -9.22
CA ILE A 52 4.19 -11.89 -8.03
C ILE A 52 4.37 -12.74 -6.77
N ARG A 53 3.71 -13.92 -6.66
CA ARG A 53 3.91 -14.85 -5.54
C ARG A 53 5.36 -15.30 -5.43
N GLU A 54 5.98 -15.65 -6.55
CA GLU A 54 7.39 -16.06 -6.55
C GLU A 54 8.29 -14.92 -6.05
N ARG A 55 8.07 -13.67 -6.51
CA ARG A 55 8.80 -12.51 -5.98
C ARG A 55 8.59 -12.34 -4.49
N CYS A 56 7.35 -12.45 -4.02
CA CYS A 56 7.02 -12.37 -2.59
C CYS A 56 7.77 -13.42 -1.76
N ARG A 57 7.90 -14.67 -2.24
CA ARG A 57 8.65 -15.72 -1.54
C ARG A 57 10.14 -15.37 -1.43
N ILE A 58 10.75 -14.96 -2.53
CA ILE A 58 12.19 -14.61 -2.57
C ILE A 58 12.47 -13.46 -1.59
N ILE A 59 11.63 -12.43 -1.62
CA ILE A 59 11.81 -11.24 -0.77
C ILE A 59 11.52 -11.57 0.69
N ALA A 60 10.51 -12.37 0.98
CA ALA A 60 10.23 -12.79 2.36
C ALA A 60 11.38 -13.64 2.93
N ALA A 61 11.95 -14.55 2.14
CA ALA A 61 13.14 -15.32 2.55
C ALA A 61 14.31 -14.40 2.90
N PHE A 62 14.58 -13.39 2.07
CA PHE A 62 15.60 -12.38 2.37
C PHE A 62 15.36 -11.70 3.73
N PHE A 63 14.13 -11.24 4.01
CA PHE A 63 13.84 -10.60 5.30
C PHE A 63 14.01 -11.55 6.49
N VAL A 64 13.64 -12.82 6.32
CA VAL A 64 13.84 -13.85 7.35
C VAL A 64 15.34 -14.08 7.59
N GLU A 65 16.16 -14.16 6.55
CA GLU A 65 17.61 -14.26 6.64
C GLU A 65 18.24 -13.03 7.33
N GLN A 66 17.66 -11.84 7.13
CA GLN A 66 18.06 -10.62 7.84
C GLN A 66 17.53 -10.56 9.29
N GLY A 67 16.84 -11.57 9.75
CA GLY A 67 16.32 -11.65 11.12
C GLY A 67 15.14 -10.72 11.38
N ALA A 68 14.38 -10.31 10.37
CA ALA A 68 13.25 -9.42 10.56
C ALA A 68 12.22 -10.01 11.53
N LYS A 69 11.78 -9.20 12.52
CA LYS A 69 10.77 -9.60 13.52
C LYS A 69 9.33 -9.49 13.03
N ALA A 70 9.10 -8.74 11.96
CA ALA A 70 7.81 -8.58 11.29
C ALA A 70 8.04 -8.18 9.82
N LEU A 71 7.07 -8.45 8.96
CA LEU A 71 7.09 -8.11 7.55
C LEU A 71 5.84 -7.30 7.16
N VAL A 72 6.03 -6.18 6.48
CA VAL A 72 4.97 -5.36 5.90
C VAL A 72 5.06 -5.44 4.38
N LEU A 73 4.05 -6.02 3.74
CA LEU A 73 3.86 -5.93 2.30
C LEU A 73 3.24 -4.56 1.99
N ALA A 74 4.10 -3.58 1.76
CA ALA A 74 3.71 -2.21 1.43
C ALA A 74 3.35 -2.06 -0.07
N CYS A 75 2.65 -3.05 -0.62
CA CYS A 75 2.19 -3.10 -2.01
C CYS A 75 0.82 -3.78 -2.06
N ASN A 76 -0.20 -3.08 -2.56
CA ASN A 76 -1.55 -3.64 -2.67
C ASN A 76 -1.58 -4.85 -3.62
N THR A 77 -0.87 -4.78 -4.73
CA THR A 77 -0.80 -5.87 -5.72
C THR A 77 -0.08 -7.09 -5.16
N ALA A 78 1.06 -6.90 -4.48
CA ALA A 78 1.79 -7.99 -3.82
C ALA A 78 0.94 -8.63 -2.70
N THR A 79 0.26 -7.80 -1.90
CA THR A 79 -0.66 -8.30 -0.86
C THR A 79 -1.76 -9.15 -1.46
N ALA A 80 -2.40 -8.68 -2.54
CA ALA A 80 -3.49 -9.41 -3.19
C ALA A 80 -3.06 -10.79 -3.70
N ALA A 81 -1.83 -10.89 -4.21
CA ALA A 81 -1.31 -12.12 -4.80
C ALA A 81 -0.67 -13.08 -3.78
N GLY A 82 0.09 -12.57 -2.79
CA GLY A 82 1.04 -13.40 -2.05
C GLY A 82 0.86 -13.46 -0.53
N VAL A 83 0.10 -12.55 0.11
CA VAL A 83 0.09 -12.44 1.59
C VAL A 83 -0.43 -13.71 2.29
N THR A 84 -1.41 -14.40 1.70
CA THR A 84 -1.98 -15.64 2.28
C THR A 84 -0.93 -16.72 2.32
N GLU A 85 -0.26 -16.97 1.20
CA GLU A 85 0.79 -17.97 1.10
C GLU A 85 1.99 -17.66 2.03
N LEU A 86 2.42 -16.42 2.12
CA LEU A 86 3.50 -16.02 3.02
C LEU A 86 3.15 -16.30 4.49
N ARG A 87 1.89 -16.09 4.90
CA ARG A 87 1.43 -16.41 6.27
C ARG A 87 1.42 -17.91 6.54
N GLU A 88 1.18 -18.72 5.52
CA GLU A 88 1.26 -20.19 5.61
C GLU A 88 2.71 -20.67 5.70
N LEU A 89 3.61 -20.06 4.93
CA LEU A 89 5.05 -20.40 4.92
C LEU A 89 5.77 -19.93 6.20
N TYR A 90 5.35 -18.81 6.79
CA TYR A 90 5.97 -18.21 7.96
C TYR A 90 4.95 -17.94 9.06
N PRO A 91 4.35 -18.97 9.69
CA PRO A 91 3.24 -18.81 10.62
C PRO A 91 3.61 -18.03 11.90
N ASP A 92 4.87 -18.07 12.29
CA ASP A 92 5.37 -17.35 13.48
C ASP A 92 5.78 -15.91 13.20
N LEU A 93 5.98 -15.53 11.92
CA LEU A 93 6.34 -14.18 11.53
C LEU A 93 5.07 -13.32 11.39
N PRO A 94 4.96 -12.21 12.13
CA PRO A 94 3.88 -11.25 11.91
C PRO A 94 3.96 -10.66 10.50
N ILE A 95 2.98 -10.94 9.65
CA ILE A 95 2.94 -10.46 8.26
C ILE A 95 1.71 -9.57 8.06
N ILE A 96 1.96 -8.30 7.75
CA ILE A 96 0.94 -7.30 7.46
C ILE A 96 0.89 -7.06 5.96
N GLY A 97 -0.29 -7.23 5.40
CA GLY A 97 -0.59 -6.78 4.05
C GLY A 97 -1.37 -5.47 4.07
N MET A 98 -1.56 -4.88 2.90
CA MET A 98 -2.39 -3.70 2.75
C MET A 98 -3.48 -3.89 1.70
N GLU A 99 -4.59 -3.22 1.89
CA GLU A 99 -5.77 -3.28 1.04
C GLU A 99 -6.27 -1.87 0.75
N PRO A 100 -6.94 -1.63 -0.38
CA PRO A 100 -7.59 -0.35 -0.63
C PRO A 100 -8.55 0.03 0.51
N ALA A 101 -8.60 1.30 0.84
CA ALA A 101 -9.28 1.85 2.02
C ALA A 101 -10.83 1.88 1.88
N VAL A 102 -11.46 0.78 1.46
CA VAL A 102 -12.91 0.70 1.20
C VAL A 102 -13.71 0.97 2.48
N LYS A 103 -13.38 0.32 3.61
CA LYS A 103 -14.08 0.51 4.88
C LYS A 103 -14.08 1.98 5.36
N PRO A 104 -12.93 2.67 5.49
CA PRO A 104 -12.94 4.07 5.88
C PRO A 104 -13.55 4.99 4.83
N ALA A 105 -13.47 4.67 3.54
CA ALA A 105 -14.09 5.47 2.49
C ALA A 105 -15.63 5.35 2.52
N ALA A 106 -16.17 4.16 2.72
CA ALA A 106 -17.60 3.94 2.89
C ALA A 106 -18.17 4.71 4.10
N ALA A 107 -17.40 4.77 5.19
CA ALA A 107 -17.79 5.55 6.37
C ALA A 107 -17.64 7.08 6.18
N ALA A 108 -16.79 7.52 5.24
CA ALA A 108 -16.46 8.92 5.05
C ALA A 108 -17.30 9.60 3.97
N THR A 109 -17.80 8.86 2.97
CA THR A 109 -18.61 9.42 1.88
C THR A 109 -19.92 10.02 2.39
N ARG A 110 -20.31 11.14 1.80
CA ARG A 110 -21.61 11.79 2.04
C ARG A 110 -22.58 11.56 0.89
N SER A 111 -22.04 11.37 -0.31
CA SER A 111 -22.84 11.10 -1.52
C SER A 111 -23.24 9.64 -1.66
N GLY A 112 -22.61 8.72 -0.90
CA GLY A 112 -22.73 7.29 -1.10
C GLY A 112 -21.99 6.76 -2.34
N VAL A 113 -21.12 7.58 -2.97
CA VAL A 113 -20.36 7.19 -4.15
C VAL A 113 -18.85 7.34 -3.90
N VAL A 114 -18.13 6.23 -4.02
CA VAL A 114 -16.68 6.14 -3.78
C VAL A 114 -15.97 5.70 -5.05
N GLY A 115 -14.92 6.41 -5.44
CA GLY A 115 -14.03 6.02 -6.53
C GLY A 115 -12.78 5.30 -6.00
N VAL A 116 -12.35 4.22 -6.66
CA VAL A 116 -11.11 3.50 -6.33
C VAL A 116 -10.16 3.58 -7.50
N LEU A 117 -9.09 4.34 -7.34
CA LEU A 117 -7.96 4.35 -8.27
C LEU A 117 -6.97 3.25 -7.84
N ALA A 118 -6.71 2.27 -8.69
CA ALA A 118 -5.78 1.18 -8.37
C ALA A 118 -5.18 0.55 -9.63
N THR A 119 -4.24 -0.37 -9.44
CA THR A 119 -3.71 -1.17 -10.54
C THR A 119 -4.74 -2.19 -11.01
N THR A 120 -4.65 -2.60 -12.27
CA THR A 120 -5.51 -3.64 -12.84
C THR A 120 -5.44 -4.93 -12.02
N GLY A 121 -4.24 -5.36 -11.61
CA GLY A 121 -4.04 -6.56 -10.79
C GLY A 121 -4.76 -6.49 -9.43
N THR A 122 -4.71 -5.34 -8.76
CA THR A 122 -5.45 -5.15 -7.50
C THR A 122 -6.95 -5.25 -7.71
N LEU A 123 -7.50 -4.55 -8.71
CA LEU A 123 -8.95 -4.49 -8.96
C LEU A 123 -9.54 -5.83 -9.40
N LYS A 124 -8.78 -6.66 -10.11
CA LYS A 124 -9.20 -8.00 -10.57
C LYS A 124 -9.04 -9.10 -9.50
N SER A 125 -8.42 -8.80 -8.36
CA SER A 125 -8.15 -9.81 -7.35
C SER A 125 -9.41 -10.25 -6.60
N ALA A 126 -9.49 -11.54 -6.25
CA ALA A 126 -10.54 -12.08 -5.40
C ALA A 126 -10.56 -11.40 -4.02
N ARG A 127 -9.37 -10.98 -3.53
CA ARG A 127 -9.23 -10.26 -2.27
C ARG A 127 -9.91 -8.90 -2.30
N PHE A 128 -9.81 -8.16 -3.43
CA PHE A 128 -10.51 -6.89 -3.59
C PHE A 128 -12.04 -7.11 -3.69
N ALA A 129 -12.49 -8.13 -4.40
CA ALA A 129 -13.91 -8.48 -4.44
C ALA A 129 -14.47 -8.77 -3.04
N ALA A 130 -13.79 -9.61 -2.25
CA ALA A 130 -14.16 -9.90 -0.87
C ALA A 130 -14.16 -8.65 0.03
N LEU A 131 -13.27 -7.70 -0.22
CA LEU A 131 -13.24 -6.42 0.49
C LEU A 131 -14.49 -5.58 0.18
N LEU A 132 -14.93 -5.55 -1.07
CA LEU A 132 -16.16 -4.86 -1.48
C LEU A 132 -17.38 -5.53 -0.84
N ASP A 133 -17.51 -6.84 -0.94
CA ASP A 133 -18.62 -7.60 -0.35
C ASP A 133 -18.76 -7.35 1.15
N ARG A 134 -17.64 -7.21 1.84
CA ARG A 134 -17.61 -7.04 3.29
C ARG A 134 -17.90 -5.61 3.75
N PHE A 135 -17.47 -4.61 3.01
CA PHE A 135 -17.41 -3.23 3.51
C PHE A 135 -18.09 -2.17 2.64
N ALA A 136 -18.48 -2.47 1.39
CA ALA A 136 -19.14 -1.48 0.57
C ALA A 136 -20.57 -1.18 1.06
N GLY A 137 -21.31 -2.21 1.55
CA GLY A 137 -22.69 -2.03 1.99
C GLY A 137 -23.55 -1.40 0.88
N ASP A 138 -24.27 -0.32 1.23
CA ASP A 138 -25.08 0.45 0.28
C ASP A 138 -24.29 1.51 -0.50
N VAL A 139 -22.98 1.57 -0.31
CA VAL A 139 -22.11 2.54 -1.00
C VAL A 139 -21.80 2.05 -2.41
N ARG A 140 -22.06 2.89 -3.39
CA ARG A 140 -21.67 2.61 -4.78
C ARG A 140 -20.17 2.80 -4.96
N VAL A 141 -19.44 1.72 -5.19
CA VAL A 141 -18.00 1.75 -5.45
C VAL A 141 -17.74 1.69 -6.95
N ILE A 142 -17.06 2.70 -7.50
CA ILE A 142 -16.67 2.77 -8.89
C ILE A 142 -15.16 2.55 -8.99
N THR A 143 -14.73 1.52 -9.69
CA THR A 143 -13.31 1.19 -9.86
C THR A 143 -12.74 1.82 -11.11
N GLN A 144 -11.55 2.38 -11.00
CA GLN A 144 -10.81 2.98 -12.10
C GLN A 144 -9.39 2.39 -12.15
N PRO A 145 -9.09 1.51 -13.10
CA PRO A 145 -7.71 1.09 -13.34
C PRO A 145 -6.89 2.25 -13.90
N CYS A 146 -5.64 2.36 -13.42
CA CYS A 146 -4.74 3.46 -13.79
C CYS A 146 -3.44 2.93 -14.43
N PRO A 147 -3.49 2.34 -15.64
CA PRO A 147 -2.30 1.83 -16.32
C PRO A 147 -1.31 2.97 -16.63
N GLY A 148 -0.01 2.69 -16.53
CA GLY A 148 1.05 3.67 -16.79
C GLY A 148 1.29 4.69 -15.67
N LEU A 149 0.45 4.74 -14.62
CA LEU A 149 0.62 5.73 -13.55
C LEU A 149 1.80 5.37 -12.64
N VAL A 150 2.01 4.10 -12.35
CA VAL A 150 3.14 3.63 -11.53
C VAL A 150 4.45 3.97 -12.21
N GLU A 151 4.57 3.69 -13.51
CA GLU A 151 5.76 3.94 -14.31
C GLU A 151 6.14 5.42 -14.36
N ARG A 152 5.16 6.31 -14.46
CA ARG A 152 5.39 7.75 -14.41
C ARG A 152 5.92 8.19 -13.05
N ILE A 153 5.34 7.68 -11.96
CA ILE A 153 5.77 8.00 -10.60
C ILE A 153 7.18 7.45 -10.34
N GLU A 154 7.48 6.23 -10.78
CA GLU A 154 8.84 5.64 -10.70
C GLU A 154 9.86 6.47 -11.49
N ALA A 155 9.46 7.05 -12.62
CA ALA A 155 10.30 7.96 -13.40
C ALA A 155 10.42 9.38 -12.79
N GLY A 156 9.76 9.64 -11.64
CA GLY A 156 9.78 10.95 -10.98
C GLY A 156 8.82 11.98 -11.58
N ASP A 157 7.95 11.58 -12.52
CA ASP A 157 6.91 12.45 -13.05
C ASP A 157 5.75 12.59 -12.05
N LEU A 158 5.74 13.69 -11.30
CA LEU A 158 4.74 13.97 -10.27
C LEU A 158 3.86 15.18 -10.58
N ASN A 159 4.15 15.97 -11.64
CA ASN A 159 3.48 17.23 -11.88
C ASN A 159 3.42 17.68 -13.35
N SER A 160 3.76 16.81 -14.32
CA SER A 160 3.68 17.16 -15.74
C SER A 160 2.24 17.46 -16.19
N VAL A 161 2.13 18.19 -17.30
CA VAL A 161 0.83 18.46 -17.93
C VAL A 161 0.17 17.17 -18.42
N GLU A 162 0.98 16.26 -18.97
CA GLU A 162 0.55 14.96 -19.47
C GLU A 162 -0.03 14.09 -18.35
N LEU A 163 0.65 14.03 -17.20
CA LEU A 163 0.15 13.33 -16.03
C LEU A 163 -1.17 13.95 -15.54
N ARG A 164 -1.26 15.28 -15.50
CA ARG A 164 -2.50 15.98 -15.13
C ARG A 164 -3.66 15.61 -16.05
N VAL A 165 -3.44 15.62 -17.37
CA VAL A 165 -4.47 15.26 -18.36
C VAL A 165 -4.91 13.82 -18.16
N MET A 166 -3.98 12.89 -17.96
CA MET A 166 -4.27 11.49 -17.70
C MET A 166 -5.12 11.30 -16.42
N LEU A 167 -4.75 11.94 -15.32
CA LEU A 167 -5.51 11.92 -14.07
C LEU A 167 -6.91 12.52 -14.22
N GLN A 168 -7.03 13.63 -14.94
CA GLN A 168 -8.33 14.24 -15.22
C GLN A 168 -9.22 13.32 -16.05
N GLY A 169 -8.65 12.60 -17.02
CA GLY A 169 -9.37 11.62 -17.83
C GLY A 169 -10.01 10.51 -17.01
N TRP A 170 -9.36 10.07 -15.94
CA TRP A 170 -9.87 9.03 -15.04
C TRP A 170 -10.80 9.58 -13.96
N VAL A 171 -10.46 10.72 -13.37
CA VAL A 171 -11.16 11.21 -12.18
C VAL A 171 -12.41 12.01 -12.52
N LYS A 172 -12.42 12.84 -13.58
CA LYS A 172 -13.62 13.62 -13.97
C LYS A 172 -14.86 12.76 -14.20
N PRO A 173 -14.77 11.58 -14.86
CA PRO A 173 -15.94 10.69 -15.00
C PRO A 173 -16.47 10.15 -13.68
N LEU A 174 -15.59 9.95 -12.66
CA LEU A 174 -16.01 9.55 -11.33
C LEU A 174 -16.76 10.68 -10.62
N LEU A 175 -16.23 11.90 -10.69
CA LEU A 175 -16.87 13.09 -10.12
C LEU A 175 -18.24 13.36 -10.77
N ALA A 176 -18.35 13.20 -12.10
CA ALA A 176 -19.60 13.34 -12.81
C ALA A 176 -20.69 12.34 -12.39
N GLN A 177 -20.28 11.21 -11.78
CA GLN A 177 -21.18 10.21 -11.21
C GLN A 177 -21.48 10.44 -9.73
N GLY A 178 -21.11 11.59 -9.17
CA GLY A 178 -21.37 11.98 -7.78
C GLY A 178 -20.32 11.49 -6.80
N CYS A 179 -19.15 11.00 -7.25
CA CYS A 179 -18.08 10.57 -6.36
C CYS A 179 -17.55 11.75 -5.54
N ASP A 180 -17.59 11.64 -4.22
CA ASP A 180 -17.05 12.63 -3.26
C ASP A 180 -15.86 12.08 -2.47
N THR A 181 -15.51 10.83 -2.66
CA THR A 181 -14.43 10.16 -1.94
C THR A 181 -13.63 9.28 -2.90
N LEU A 182 -12.33 9.56 -3.02
CA LEU A 182 -11.40 8.81 -3.87
C LEU A 182 -10.41 8.03 -3.02
N ILE A 183 -10.31 6.72 -3.25
CA ILE A 183 -9.32 5.84 -2.65
C ILE A 183 -8.09 5.80 -3.55
N LEU A 184 -6.93 6.13 -2.99
CA LEU A 184 -5.62 5.92 -3.59
C LEU A 184 -5.18 4.49 -3.29
N GLY A 185 -5.65 3.54 -4.11
CA GLY A 185 -5.53 2.08 -3.90
C GLY A 185 -4.21 1.48 -4.38
N CYS A 186 -3.18 2.29 -4.51
CA CYS A 186 -1.80 1.90 -4.80
C CYS A 186 -0.85 2.75 -3.96
N THR A 187 0.24 2.17 -3.48
CA THR A 187 1.28 2.83 -2.67
C THR A 187 1.96 4.00 -3.36
N HIS A 188 2.01 3.98 -4.68
CA HIS A 188 2.56 5.07 -5.49
C HIS A 188 1.63 6.30 -5.52
N TYR A 189 0.31 6.13 -5.46
CA TYR A 189 -0.63 7.22 -5.70
C TYR A 189 -0.64 8.33 -4.63
N PRO A 190 -0.24 8.14 -3.36
CA PRO A 190 -0.03 9.25 -2.45
C PRO A 190 0.97 10.30 -2.94
N PHE A 191 1.93 9.96 -3.81
CA PHE A 191 2.90 10.91 -4.38
C PHE A 191 2.25 11.94 -5.30
N ILE A 192 1.14 11.59 -5.97
CA ILE A 192 0.40 12.54 -6.85
C ILE A 192 -0.74 13.26 -6.12
N ARG A 193 -0.89 13.06 -4.81
CA ARG A 193 -1.91 13.80 -4.01
C ARG A 193 -1.80 15.32 -4.16
N PRO A 194 -0.59 15.95 -4.15
CA PRO A 194 -0.46 17.39 -4.34
C PRO A 194 -0.96 17.85 -5.73
N LEU A 195 -0.75 17.06 -6.78
CA LEU A 195 -1.24 17.36 -8.12
C LEU A 195 -2.76 17.25 -8.20
N LEU A 196 -3.36 16.21 -7.60
CA LEU A 196 -4.80 16.06 -7.51
C LEU A 196 -5.45 17.22 -6.75
N ALA A 197 -4.88 17.64 -5.63
CA ALA A 197 -5.40 18.71 -4.79
C ALA A 197 -5.46 20.08 -5.49
N GLN A 198 -4.70 20.29 -6.56
CA GLN A 198 -4.71 21.56 -7.33
C GLN A 198 -6.00 21.80 -8.12
N TRP A 199 -6.76 20.76 -8.43
CA TRP A 199 -7.92 20.87 -9.31
C TRP A 199 -9.15 20.07 -8.86
N LEU A 200 -9.03 19.21 -7.86
CA LEU A 200 -10.17 18.57 -7.26
C LEU A 200 -11.04 19.58 -6.52
N PRO A 201 -12.38 19.43 -6.56
CA PRO A 201 -13.26 20.19 -5.66
C PRO A 201 -12.86 19.99 -4.20
N GLY A 202 -12.93 21.05 -3.41
CA GLY A 202 -12.45 21.05 -2.01
C GLY A 202 -13.23 20.13 -1.06
N ASP A 203 -14.38 19.63 -1.49
CA ASP A 203 -15.22 18.69 -0.77
C ASP A 203 -14.92 17.20 -1.11
N VAL A 204 -14.10 16.95 -2.13
CA VAL A 204 -13.66 15.59 -2.49
C VAL A 204 -12.54 15.13 -1.55
N ARG A 205 -12.76 13.99 -0.92
CA ARG A 205 -11.82 13.39 0.02
C ARG A 205 -10.87 12.43 -0.70
N LEU A 206 -9.58 12.52 -0.38
CA LEU A 206 -8.56 11.56 -0.81
C LEU A 206 -8.18 10.69 0.38
N ILE A 207 -8.31 9.38 0.24
CA ILE A 207 -8.01 8.40 1.30
C ILE A 207 -6.97 7.39 0.79
N ASP A 208 -5.95 7.14 1.60
CA ASP A 208 -4.97 6.07 1.44
C ASP A 208 -4.87 5.22 2.71
N THR A 209 -4.05 4.17 2.68
CA THR A 209 -3.96 3.19 3.77
C THR A 209 -2.68 3.27 4.59
N GLY A 210 -1.72 4.13 4.25
CA GLY A 210 -0.42 4.18 4.90
C GLY A 210 -0.49 4.31 6.43
N ALA A 211 -1.27 5.28 6.92
CA ALA A 211 -1.44 5.51 8.36
C ALA A 211 -2.16 4.34 9.06
N ALA A 212 -3.10 3.66 8.37
CA ALA A 212 -3.79 2.49 8.93
C ALA A 212 -2.86 1.29 9.06
N VAL A 213 -1.99 1.07 8.07
CA VAL A 213 -0.95 0.02 8.10
C VAL A 213 0.02 0.27 9.25
N ALA A 214 0.51 1.51 9.41
CA ALA A 214 1.42 1.88 10.50
C ALA A 214 0.77 1.66 11.89
N ARG A 215 -0.51 1.99 12.05
CA ARG A 215 -1.25 1.72 13.28
C ARG A 215 -1.38 0.23 13.55
N HIS A 216 -1.76 -0.55 12.56
CA HIS A 216 -1.92 -2.01 12.71
C HIS A 216 -0.58 -2.69 13.02
N LEU A 217 0.52 -2.23 12.41
CA LEU A 217 1.86 -2.70 12.77
C LEU A 217 2.17 -2.44 14.24
N HIS A 218 1.91 -1.21 14.71
CA HIS A 218 2.14 -0.87 16.12
C HIS A 218 1.34 -1.77 17.07
N GLU A 219 0.04 -1.96 16.80
CA GLU A 219 -0.84 -2.81 17.60
C GLU A 219 -0.33 -4.26 17.64
N LEU A 220 0.03 -4.82 16.49
CA LEU A 220 0.52 -6.20 16.38
C LEU A 220 1.88 -6.41 17.08
N LEU A 221 2.80 -5.45 16.99
CA LEU A 221 4.08 -5.51 17.70
C LEU A 221 3.87 -5.40 19.23
N ALA A 222 2.94 -4.54 19.67
CA ALA A 222 2.60 -4.41 21.09
C ALA A 222 1.99 -5.70 21.66
N GLU A 223 1.00 -6.28 20.97
CA GLU A 223 0.35 -7.54 21.38
C GLU A 223 1.33 -8.71 21.46
N ARG A 224 2.35 -8.71 20.62
CA ARG A 224 3.38 -9.76 20.60
C ARG A 224 4.61 -9.44 21.46
N HIS A 225 4.62 -8.31 22.18
CA HIS A 225 5.76 -7.84 22.99
C HIS A 225 7.05 -7.69 22.17
N LEU A 226 6.91 -7.20 20.93
CA LEU A 226 8.00 -7.02 19.96
C LEU A 226 8.35 -5.54 19.73
N LEU A 227 7.75 -4.59 20.44
CA LEU A 227 8.13 -3.17 20.32
C LEU A 227 9.56 -2.97 20.79
N SER A 228 10.34 -2.17 20.04
CA SER A 228 11.70 -1.79 20.43
C SER A 228 11.68 -0.96 21.72
N SER A 229 12.62 -1.23 22.64
CA SER A 229 12.80 -0.46 23.87
C SER A 229 13.33 0.95 23.66
N GLY A 230 13.81 1.27 22.45
CA GLY A 230 14.42 2.56 22.13
C GLY A 230 15.89 2.69 22.55
N GLU A 231 16.49 1.67 23.17
CA GLU A 231 17.89 1.67 23.61
C GLU A 231 18.88 1.29 22.49
N ALA A 232 18.40 0.68 21.42
CA ALA A 232 19.23 0.34 20.25
C ALA A 232 19.39 1.54 19.31
N SER A 233 20.56 1.65 18.68
CA SER A 233 20.80 2.65 17.62
C SER A 233 19.78 2.45 16.49
N GLN A 234 19.00 3.49 16.20
CA GLN A 234 18.04 3.48 15.10
C GLN A 234 18.78 3.21 13.79
N ARG A 235 18.56 2.04 13.21
CA ARG A 235 19.11 1.67 11.91
C ARG A 235 17.98 1.63 10.88
N SER A 236 18.18 2.32 9.77
CA SER A 236 17.32 2.20 8.60
C SER A 236 18.20 1.88 7.41
N GLU A 237 17.89 0.82 6.71
CA GLU A 237 18.61 0.40 5.51
C GLU A 237 17.60 0.26 4.37
N GLU A 238 18.04 0.61 3.15
CA GLU A 238 17.30 0.45 1.91
C GLU A 238 18.07 -0.50 0.99
N HIS A 239 17.34 -1.44 0.42
CA HIS A 239 17.85 -2.34 -0.62
C HIS A 239 16.98 -2.22 -1.87
N THR A 240 17.64 -2.14 -3.03
CA THR A 240 17.01 -2.17 -4.34
C THR A 240 17.53 -3.36 -5.12
N SER A 241 16.64 -4.08 -5.79
CA SER A 241 16.96 -5.19 -6.67
C SER A 241 16.96 -4.78 -8.13
#